data_795c4c2da0b95ecfae1d7d4076a03782
#
_entry.id   795c4c2da0b95ecfae1d7d4076a03782
#
_cell.length_a   1.000
_cell.length_b   1.000
_cell.length_c   1.000
_cell.angle_alpha   90.00
_cell.angle_beta   90.00
_cell.angle_gamma   90.00
#
_symmetry.space_group_name_H-M   'P 1'
#
loop_
_entity.id
_entity.type
_entity.pdbx_description
1 polymer ?
#
loop_
_entity_poly.entity_id
_entity_poly.type
_entity_poly.pdbx_seq_one_letter_code
_entity_poly.pdbx_strand_id
1 'polypeptide(L)'
;VWKSSTISPRNKWEYYLEPFRQVIKEHGAEALMTAYNEINGVPGMLNPEVQRILKDQWGLHHVVCDGADVSQTVDFHHYYATHADTIVGGLAAGIDCFTDSEEMVWNAVREALEDGKITPDDLTPALRCHYGTLIRLGFFDAKGENPYASVGMKDVGTKANQAVSRKMATEG
;
A
#
# COMPACT_ATOMS: atom_id res chain seq x y z
N VAL A 1 18.06 -2.15 -3.25
CA VAL A 1 16.66 -2.14 -2.84
C VAL A 1 16.29 -3.38 -2.04
N TRP A 2 16.79 -4.56 -2.38
CA TRP A 2 16.42 -5.85 -1.74
C TRP A 2 17.29 -6.21 -0.50
N LYS A 3 17.96 -5.24 0.10
CA LYS A 3 18.78 -5.50 1.30
C LYS A 3 17.98 -5.26 2.56
N SER A 4 18.25 -6.05 3.58
CA SER A 4 17.70 -5.87 4.91
C SER A 4 18.39 -4.73 5.65
N SER A 5 17.58 -3.86 6.25
CA SER A 5 18.04 -2.84 7.19
C SER A 5 17.87 -3.35 8.61
N THR A 6 18.95 -3.42 9.36
CA THR A 6 18.90 -3.81 10.78
C THR A 6 18.63 -2.58 11.64
N ILE A 7 17.49 -2.56 12.31
CA ILE A 7 17.02 -1.43 13.10
C ILE A 7 16.69 -1.89 14.52
N SER A 8 17.26 -1.22 15.52
CA SER A 8 16.90 -1.51 16.92
C SER A 8 15.44 -1.12 17.22
N PRO A 9 14.76 -1.78 18.16
CA PRO A 9 13.39 -1.42 18.53
C PRO A 9 13.25 0.06 18.92
N ARG A 10 14.21 0.61 19.67
CA ARG A 10 14.21 2.01 20.07
C ARG A 10 14.25 2.96 18.87
N ASN A 11 15.24 2.77 17.96
CA ASN A 11 15.36 3.61 16.77
C ASN A 11 14.14 3.47 15.84
N LYS A 12 13.56 2.28 15.78
CA LYS A 12 12.33 2.06 15.00
C LYS A 12 11.21 2.98 15.50
N TRP A 13 10.95 3.01 16.80
CA TRP A 13 9.88 3.81 17.39
C TRP A 13 10.19 5.31 17.43
N GLU A 14 11.39 5.68 17.85
CA GLU A 14 11.71 7.10 18.12
C GLU A 14 12.10 7.86 16.84
N TYR A 15 12.52 7.17 15.78
CA TYR A 15 13.01 7.82 14.57
C TYR A 15 12.27 7.38 13.30
N TYR A 16 12.25 6.09 13.00
CA TYR A 16 11.73 5.62 11.69
C TYR A 16 10.21 5.61 11.58
N LEU A 17 9.49 5.26 12.64
CA LEU A 17 8.03 5.22 12.65
C LEU A 17 7.39 6.58 12.97
N GLU A 18 8.10 7.48 13.63
CA GLU A 18 7.55 8.75 14.09
C GLU A 18 7.01 9.65 12.96
N PRO A 19 7.69 9.83 11.81
CA PRO A 19 7.12 10.58 10.69
C PRO A 19 5.78 10.00 10.19
N PHE A 20 5.67 8.68 10.10
CA PHE A 20 4.44 8.00 9.71
C PHE A 20 3.34 8.17 10.75
N ARG A 21 3.68 8.08 12.03
CA ARG A 21 2.73 8.30 13.13
C ARG A 21 2.12 9.70 13.05
N GLN A 22 2.93 10.72 12.84
CA GLN A 22 2.45 12.10 12.74
C GLN A 22 1.52 12.26 11.54
N VAL A 23 1.91 11.79 10.37
CA VAL A 23 1.11 11.93 9.14
C VAL A 23 -0.22 11.16 9.25
N ILE A 24 -0.21 9.97 9.84
CA ILE A 24 -1.43 9.16 9.99
C ILE A 24 -2.32 9.70 11.11
N LYS A 25 -1.79 9.83 12.35
CA LYS A 25 -2.62 10.16 13.51
C LYS A 25 -2.96 11.64 13.65
N GLU A 26 -2.05 12.52 13.26
CA GLU A 26 -2.21 13.95 13.48
C GLU A 26 -2.74 14.68 12.25
N HIS A 27 -2.47 14.12 11.04
CA HIS A 27 -2.84 14.75 9.79
C HIS A 27 -3.81 13.94 8.94
N GLY A 28 -4.23 12.76 9.40
CA GLY A 28 -5.30 11.99 8.80
C GLY A 28 -4.95 11.38 7.43
N ALA A 29 -3.70 10.99 7.20
CA ALA A 29 -3.38 10.22 6.00
C ALA A 29 -4.12 8.88 6.03
N GLU A 30 -4.83 8.58 4.95
CA GLU A 30 -5.70 7.41 4.88
C GLU A 30 -5.05 6.19 4.25
N ALA A 31 -4.00 6.37 3.46
CA ALA A 31 -3.34 5.30 2.73
C ALA A 31 -1.82 5.38 2.82
N LEU A 32 -1.17 4.22 2.69
CA LEU A 32 0.28 4.07 2.66
C LEU A 32 0.66 3.01 1.64
N MET A 33 1.82 3.16 1.02
CA MET A 33 2.45 2.15 0.16
C MET A 33 3.65 1.53 0.89
N THR A 34 3.78 0.20 0.83
CA THR A 34 4.96 -0.49 1.36
C THR A 34 6.18 -0.30 0.47
N ALA A 35 7.34 -0.65 0.96
CA ALA A 35 8.61 -0.51 0.24
C ALA A 35 9.25 -1.89 0.00
N TYR A 36 10.09 -1.98 -1.03
CA TYR A 36 10.75 -3.23 -1.45
C TYR A 36 11.78 -3.77 -0.46
N ASN A 37 12.38 -2.92 0.37
CA ASN A 37 13.44 -3.36 1.27
C ASN A 37 12.93 -4.19 2.44
N GLU A 38 13.81 -5.00 2.99
CA GLU A 38 13.54 -5.70 4.24
C GLU A 38 13.83 -4.81 5.45
N ILE A 39 13.05 -5.01 6.50
CA ILE A 39 13.31 -4.47 7.83
C ILE A 39 13.51 -5.64 8.79
N ASN A 40 14.72 -5.76 9.33
CA ASN A 40 15.10 -6.88 10.22
C ASN A 40 14.81 -8.26 9.59
N GLY A 41 15.09 -8.42 8.30
CA GLY A 41 14.92 -9.66 7.56
C GLY A 41 13.49 -9.96 7.08
N VAL A 42 12.56 -9.01 7.20
CA VAL A 42 11.18 -9.17 6.73
C VAL A 42 10.91 -8.17 5.61
N PRO A 43 10.49 -8.60 4.40
CA PRO A 43 10.07 -7.70 3.32
C PRO A 43 8.99 -6.72 3.78
N GLY A 44 9.05 -5.48 3.29
CA GLY A 44 8.16 -4.40 3.74
C GLY A 44 6.68 -4.77 3.67
N MET A 45 6.25 -5.37 2.56
CA MET A 45 4.85 -5.79 2.37
C MET A 45 4.42 -6.99 3.26
N LEU A 46 5.37 -7.73 3.81
CA LEU A 46 5.10 -8.88 4.69
C LEU A 46 5.27 -8.54 6.17
N ASN A 47 5.59 -7.26 6.49
CA ASN A 47 5.86 -6.85 7.85
C ASN A 47 4.55 -6.77 8.67
N PRO A 48 4.38 -7.62 9.70
CA PRO A 48 3.15 -7.64 10.51
C PRO A 48 2.90 -6.35 11.29
N GLU A 49 3.87 -5.45 11.36
CA GLU A 49 3.70 -4.13 11.98
C GLU A 49 2.79 -3.21 11.16
N VAL A 50 2.59 -3.49 9.87
CA VAL A 50 1.62 -2.79 9.03
C VAL A 50 0.21 -2.96 9.62
N GLN A 51 -0.23 -4.18 9.85
CA GLN A 51 -1.52 -4.43 10.50
C GLN A 51 -1.51 -3.92 11.93
N ARG A 52 -0.57 -4.39 12.75
CA ARG A 52 -0.59 -4.19 14.20
C ARG A 52 -0.38 -2.74 14.63
N ILE A 53 0.46 -1.99 13.94
CA ILE A 53 0.82 -0.61 14.33
C ILE A 53 0.07 0.40 13.47
N LEU A 54 0.22 0.31 12.14
CA LEU A 54 -0.31 1.35 11.27
C LEU A 54 -1.85 1.30 11.23
N LYS A 55 -2.44 0.12 11.12
CA LYS A 55 -3.90 -0.04 11.07
C LYS A 55 -4.53 -0.07 12.46
N ASP A 56 -4.15 -1.03 13.33
CA ASP A 56 -4.85 -1.25 14.60
C ASP A 56 -4.60 -0.13 15.62
N GLN A 57 -3.37 0.41 15.71
CA GLN A 57 -3.05 1.44 16.72
C GLN A 57 -3.19 2.86 16.18
N TRP A 58 -2.89 3.09 14.89
CA TRP A 58 -2.90 4.44 14.34
C TRP A 58 -4.11 4.74 13.46
N GLY A 59 -4.88 3.73 13.06
CA GLY A 59 -6.11 3.88 12.30
C GLY A 59 -5.92 4.13 10.82
N LEU A 60 -4.80 3.67 10.24
CA LEU A 60 -4.60 3.72 8.79
C LEU A 60 -5.63 2.84 8.08
N HIS A 61 -6.30 3.39 7.08
CA HIS A 61 -7.40 2.70 6.42
C HIS A 61 -6.99 1.77 5.29
N HIS A 62 -5.96 2.15 4.51
CA HIS A 62 -5.62 1.42 3.29
C HIS A 62 -4.12 1.26 3.12
N VAL A 63 -3.67 0.07 2.77
CA VAL A 63 -2.27 -0.20 2.44
C VAL A 63 -2.18 -0.89 1.08
N VAL A 64 -1.40 -0.28 0.19
CA VAL A 64 -1.05 -0.87 -1.11
C VAL A 64 0.40 -1.34 -1.06
N CYS A 65 0.71 -2.47 -1.67
CA CYS A 65 2.12 -2.82 -1.89
C CYS A 65 2.70 -2.04 -3.07
N ASP A 66 4.02 -1.86 -3.11
CA ASP A 66 4.68 -1.22 -4.25
C ASP A 66 4.58 -2.11 -5.50
N GLY A 67 4.76 -1.52 -6.70
CA GLY A 67 4.66 -2.24 -7.98
C GLY A 67 5.65 -3.39 -8.08
N ALA A 68 5.18 -4.57 -8.49
CA ALA A 68 5.97 -5.80 -8.56
C ALA A 68 6.46 -6.36 -7.21
N ASP A 69 5.92 -5.88 -6.08
CA ASP A 69 6.38 -6.30 -4.75
C ASP A 69 6.04 -7.78 -4.46
N VAL A 70 4.94 -8.28 -5.01
CA VAL A 70 4.55 -9.70 -4.88
C VAL A 70 5.57 -10.62 -5.54
N SER A 71 5.98 -10.32 -6.77
CA SER A 71 7.03 -11.09 -7.47
C SER A 71 8.39 -10.96 -6.77
N GLN A 72 8.72 -9.80 -6.23
CA GLN A 72 10.01 -9.60 -5.56
C GLN A 72 10.18 -10.45 -4.30
N THR A 73 9.12 -10.75 -3.56
CA THR A 73 9.22 -11.63 -2.38
C THR A 73 9.66 -13.04 -2.71
N VAL A 74 9.35 -13.51 -3.92
CA VAL A 74 9.74 -14.84 -4.45
C VAL A 74 11.07 -14.74 -5.19
N ASP A 75 11.16 -13.86 -6.19
CA ASP A 75 12.25 -13.86 -7.17
C ASP A 75 13.55 -13.24 -6.64
N PHE A 76 13.46 -12.29 -5.71
CA PHE A 76 14.62 -11.53 -5.24
C PHE A 76 14.91 -11.70 -3.75
N HIS A 77 13.87 -11.68 -2.92
CA HIS A 77 14.04 -11.93 -1.48
C HIS A 77 14.15 -13.42 -1.16
N HIS A 78 13.58 -14.29 -2.01
CA HIS A 78 13.46 -15.73 -1.75
C HIS A 78 12.83 -16.01 -0.36
N TYR A 79 11.90 -15.13 0.04
CA TYR A 79 11.26 -15.19 1.36
C TYR A 79 10.17 -16.25 1.38
N TYR A 80 9.39 -16.35 0.32
CA TYR A 80 8.42 -17.42 0.07
C TYR A 80 8.78 -18.20 -1.19
N ALA A 81 8.28 -19.43 -1.28
CA ALA A 81 8.51 -20.29 -2.44
C ALA A 81 7.51 -20.01 -3.58
N THR A 82 6.33 -19.49 -3.26
CA THR A 82 5.26 -19.24 -4.24
C THR A 82 4.64 -17.86 -4.06
N HIS A 83 4.06 -17.34 -5.16
CA HIS A 83 3.28 -16.10 -5.12
C HIS A 83 1.99 -16.26 -4.28
N ALA A 84 1.42 -17.47 -4.24
CA ALA A 84 0.27 -17.78 -3.39
C ALA A 84 0.62 -17.57 -1.90
N ASP A 85 1.78 -18.05 -1.45
CA ASP A 85 2.23 -17.84 -0.08
C ASP A 85 2.49 -16.34 0.22
N THR A 86 2.96 -15.59 -0.78
CA THR A 86 3.10 -14.14 -0.67
C THR A 86 1.76 -13.43 -0.49
N ILE A 87 0.72 -13.82 -1.25
CA ILE A 87 -0.63 -13.26 -1.06
C ILE A 87 -1.14 -13.55 0.35
N VAL A 88 -1.02 -14.78 0.82
CA VAL A 88 -1.42 -15.17 2.19
C VAL A 88 -0.70 -14.32 3.24
N GLY A 89 0.62 -14.21 3.13
CA GLY A 89 1.44 -13.41 4.04
C GLY A 89 1.11 -11.92 3.98
N GLY A 90 0.89 -11.37 2.79
CA GLY A 90 0.52 -9.98 2.58
C GLY A 90 -0.84 -9.63 3.19
N LEU A 91 -1.86 -10.47 2.97
CA LEU A 91 -3.18 -10.31 3.61
C LEU A 91 -3.06 -10.33 5.14
N ALA A 92 -2.30 -11.29 5.69
CA ALA A 92 -2.06 -11.39 7.13
C ALA A 92 -1.27 -10.18 7.68
N ALA A 93 -0.38 -9.59 6.87
CA ALA A 93 0.36 -8.37 7.23
C ALA A 93 -0.49 -7.09 7.11
N GLY A 94 -1.67 -7.14 6.47
CA GLY A 94 -2.58 -6.00 6.34
C GLY A 94 -2.51 -5.27 5.00
N ILE A 95 -2.00 -5.91 3.95
CA ILE A 95 -2.05 -5.38 2.58
C ILE A 95 -3.48 -5.49 2.04
N ASP A 96 -4.00 -4.40 1.49
CA ASP A 96 -5.35 -4.32 0.95
C ASP A 96 -5.40 -4.30 -0.58
N CYS A 97 -4.29 -3.96 -1.23
CA CYS A 97 -4.19 -3.89 -2.68
C CYS A 97 -2.80 -4.39 -3.13
N PHE A 98 -2.79 -5.36 -4.02
CA PHE A 98 -1.57 -5.94 -4.58
C PHE A 98 -1.32 -5.38 -5.98
N THR A 99 -0.25 -4.60 -6.13
CA THR A 99 0.13 -3.92 -7.39
C THR A 99 1.26 -4.68 -8.08
N ASP A 100 0.88 -5.70 -8.83
CA ASP A 100 1.80 -6.49 -9.66
C ASP A 100 1.10 -6.87 -10.97
N SER A 101 1.67 -7.77 -11.75
CA SER A 101 0.99 -8.35 -12.91
C SER A 101 -0.40 -8.86 -12.51
N GLU A 102 -1.45 -8.33 -13.13
CA GLU A 102 -2.84 -8.72 -12.84
C GLU A 102 -3.03 -10.22 -12.95
N GLU A 103 -2.53 -10.82 -14.03
CA GLU A 103 -2.62 -12.26 -14.26
C GLU A 103 -1.93 -13.07 -13.17
N MET A 104 -0.73 -12.66 -12.75
CA MET A 104 0.03 -13.34 -11.69
C MET A 104 -0.70 -13.24 -10.35
N VAL A 105 -1.18 -12.05 -9.97
CA VAL A 105 -1.92 -11.86 -8.72
C VAL A 105 -3.21 -12.68 -8.71
N TRP A 106 -3.99 -12.66 -9.80
CA TRP A 106 -5.20 -13.48 -9.92
C TRP A 106 -4.93 -14.98 -9.80
N ASN A 107 -3.86 -15.46 -10.44
CA ASN A 107 -3.47 -16.87 -10.34
C ASN A 107 -3.02 -17.22 -8.92
N ALA A 108 -2.24 -16.37 -8.27
CA ALA A 108 -1.78 -16.57 -6.90
C ALA A 108 -2.93 -16.59 -5.88
N VAL A 109 -3.92 -15.69 -6.02
CA VAL A 109 -5.12 -15.69 -5.17
C VAL A 109 -5.95 -16.95 -5.39
N ARG A 110 -6.13 -17.37 -6.66
CA ARG A 110 -6.87 -18.59 -6.98
C ARG A 110 -6.20 -19.83 -6.40
N GLU A 111 -4.89 -19.96 -6.58
CA GLU A 111 -4.09 -21.06 -5.99
C GLU A 111 -4.23 -21.08 -4.47
N ALA A 112 -4.13 -19.93 -3.80
CA ALA A 112 -4.28 -19.85 -2.36
C ALA A 112 -5.68 -20.28 -1.86
N LEU A 113 -6.74 -19.97 -2.64
CA LEU A 113 -8.11 -20.42 -2.35
C LEU A 113 -8.29 -21.92 -2.60
N GLU A 114 -7.78 -22.45 -3.73
CA GLU A 114 -7.87 -23.87 -4.10
C GLU A 114 -7.10 -24.77 -3.12
N ASP A 115 -5.95 -24.30 -2.65
CA ASP A 115 -5.14 -24.96 -1.63
C ASP A 115 -5.72 -24.83 -0.21
N GLY A 116 -6.78 -24.06 -0.03
CA GLY A 116 -7.37 -23.80 1.29
C GLY A 116 -6.48 -22.98 2.24
N LYS A 117 -5.49 -22.26 1.70
CA LYS A 117 -4.61 -21.38 2.48
C LYS A 117 -5.32 -20.10 2.94
N ILE A 118 -6.31 -19.66 2.17
CA ILE A 118 -7.25 -18.58 2.49
C ILE A 118 -8.66 -18.98 2.11
N THR A 119 -9.62 -18.27 2.66
CA THR A 119 -11.05 -18.37 2.34
C THR A 119 -11.54 -17.05 1.74
N PRO A 120 -12.72 -16.98 1.10
CA PRO A 120 -13.32 -15.73 0.68
C PRO A 120 -13.48 -14.70 1.83
N ASP A 121 -13.67 -15.16 3.05
CA ASP A 121 -13.80 -14.28 4.22
C ASP A 121 -12.49 -13.58 4.56
N ASP A 122 -11.34 -14.20 4.29
CA ASP A 122 -10.02 -13.59 4.51
C ASP A 122 -9.74 -12.42 3.55
N LEU A 123 -10.41 -12.36 2.40
CA LEU A 123 -10.34 -11.26 1.44
C LEU A 123 -11.20 -10.06 1.85
N THR A 124 -12.23 -10.30 2.66
CA THR A 124 -13.25 -9.28 3.01
C THR A 124 -12.65 -8.05 3.70
N PRO A 125 -11.72 -8.14 4.67
CA PRO A 125 -11.10 -6.97 5.29
C PRO A 125 -10.37 -6.08 4.27
N ALA A 126 -9.55 -6.68 3.40
CA ALA A 126 -8.81 -5.96 2.37
C ALA A 126 -9.76 -5.24 1.39
N LEU A 127 -10.80 -5.94 0.91
CA LEU A 127 -11.81 -5.37 0.03
C LEU A 127 -12.55 -4.20 0.70
N ARG A 128 -12.91 -4.32 1.98
CA ARG A 128 -13.54 -3.23 2.74
C ARG A 128 -12.66 -1.99 2.84
N CYS A 129 -11.37 -2.16 3.11
CA CYS A 129 -10.42 -1.06 3.17
C CYS A 129 -10.26 -0.40 1.80
N HIS A 130 -10.07 -1.19 0.74
CA HIS A 130 -9.90 -0.70 -0.62
C HIS A 130 -11.15 0.07 -1.11
N TYR A 131 -12.30 -0.58 -1.13
CA TYR A 131 -13.54 0.06 -1.57
C TYR A 131 -13.99 1.21 -0.66
N GLY A 132 -13.77 1.11 0.65
CA GLY A 132 -14.01 2.20 1.59
C GLY A 132 -13.23 3.46 1.24
N THR A 133 -11.98 3.32 0.81
CA THR A 133 -11.17 4.44 0.33
C THR A 133 -11.72 5.00 -0.98
N LEU A 134 -12.08 4.15 -1.95
CA LEU A 134 -12.68 4.60 -3.21
C LEU A 134 -14.01 5.34 -2.99
N ILE A 135 -14.84 4.87 -2.04
CA ILE A 135 -16.10 5.56 -1.67
C ILE A 135 -15.80 6.95 -1.12
N ARG A 136 -14.84 7.09 -0.19
CA ARG A 136 -14.46 8.39 0.36
C ARG A 136 -13.87 9.34 -0.68
N LEU A 137 -13.23 8.80 -1.71
CA LEU A 137 -12.71 9.59 -2.84
C LEU A 137 -13.81 9.97 -3.85
N GLY A 138 -15.06 9.53 -3.64
CA GLY A 138 -16.18 9.86 -4.52
C GLY A 138 -16.22 9.09 -5.84
N PHE A 139 -15.54 7.93 -5.94
CA PHE A 139 -15.57 7.13 -7.17
C PHE A 139 -16.96 6.57 -7.49
N PHE A 140 -17.81 6.44 -6.48
CA PHE A 140 -19.18 5.92 -6.62
C PHE A 140 -20.24 7.02 -6.49
N ASP A 141 -19.84 8.29 -6.41
CA ASP A 141 -20.78 9.41 -6.33
C ASP A 141 -21.57 9.55 -7.63
N ALA A 142 -22.78 10.08 -7.53
CA ALA A 142 -23.59 10.38 -8.70
C ALA A 142 -22.90 11.46 -9.56
N LYS A 143 -23.20 11.44 -10.86
CA LYS A 143 -22.58 12.39 -11.81
C LYS A 143 -22.81 13.84 -11.36
N GLY A 144 -21.72 14.55 -11.11
CA GLY A 144 -21.71 15.96 -10.71
C GLY A 144 -21.69 16.22 -9.21
N GLU A 145 -21.74 15.19 -8.37
CA GLU A 145 -21.62 15.33 -6.91
C GLU A 145 -20.13 15.43 -6.47
N ASN A 146 -19.23 14.73 -7.17
CA ASN A 146 -17.81 14.84 -6.88
C ASN A 146 -17.26 16.19 -7.36
N PRO A 147 -16.72 17.03 -6.45
CA PRO A 147 -16.24 18.39 -6.82
C PRO A 147 -15.09 18.39 -7.81
N TYR A 148 -14.36 17.27 -7.92
CA TYR A 148 -13.23 17.12 -8.84
C TYR A 148 -13.62 16.52 -10.19
N ALA A 149 -14.88 16.13 -10.39
CA ALA A 149 -15.34 15.52 -11.65
C ALA A 149 -15.20 16.43 -12.88
N SER A 150 -15.06 17.73 -12.69
CA SER A 150 -14.84 18.71 -13.75
C SER A 150 -13.38 18.83 -14.18
N VAL A 151 -12.43 18.30 -13.39
CA VAL A 151 -11.00 18.32 -13.70
C VAL A 151 -10.70 17.24 -14.75
N GLY A 152 -10.00 17.60 -15.82
CA GLY A 152 -9.74 16.68 -16.92
C GLY A 152 -8.54 17.13 -17.77
N MET A 153 -8.40 16.57 -18.97
CA MET A 153 -7.27 16.83 -19.85
C MET A 153 -7.03 18.30 -20.18
N LYS A 154 -8.08 19.13 -20.19
CA LYS A 154 -7.99 20.59 -20.40
C LYS A 154 -7.19 21.29 -19.29
N ASP A 155 -7.08 20.68 -18.11
CA ASP A 155 -6.42 21.23 -16.93
C ASP A 155 -4.95 20.77 -16.83
N VAL A 156 -4.54 19.82 -17.67
CA VAL A 156 -3.16 19.30 -17.72
C VAL A 156 -2.27 20.26 -18.49
N GLY A 157 -1.11 20.62 -17.91
CA GLY A 157 -0.09 21.42 -18.58
C GLY A 157 -0.50 22.85 -18.91
N THR A 158 -1.47 23.43 -18.23
CA THR A 158 -1.87 24.83 -18.39
C THR A 158 -0.70 25.77 -18.07
N LYS A 159 -0.72 27.02 -18.58
CA LYS A 159 0.31 28.01 -18.24
C LYS A 159 0.46 28.23 -16.74
N ALA A 160 -0.67 28.18 -15.98
CA ALA A 160 -0.65 28.27 -14.52
C ALA A 160 0.08 27.09 -13.88
N ASN A 161 -0.22 25.87 -14.31
CA ASN A 161 0.43 24.66 -13.79
C ASN A 161 1.91 24.59 -14.13
N GLN A 162 2.29 25.03 -15.33
CA GLN A 162 3.70 25.16 -15.74
C GLN A 162 4.45 26.20 -14.88
N ALA A 163 3.79 27.31 -14.52
CA ALA A 163 4.40 28.32 -13.63
C ALA A 163 4.63 27.77 -12.22
N VAL A 164 3.69 26.98 -11.67
CA VAL A 164 3.86 26.29 -10.39
C VAL A 164 5.03 25.30 -10.45
N SER A 165 5.09 24.48 -11.49
CA SER A 165 6.18 23.51 -11.68
C SER A 165 7.54 24.21 -11.76
N ARG A 166 7.63 25.31 -12.51
CA ARG A 166 8.87 26.12 -12.61
C ARG A 166 9.26 26.69 -11.24
N LYS A 167 8.30 27.24 -10.50
CA LYS A 167 8.54 27.78 -9.16
C LYS A 167 9.09 26.70 -8.23
N MET A 168 8.47 25.55 -8.18
CA MET A 168 8.93 24.40 -7.37
C MET A 168 10.37 24.00 -7.72
N ALA A 169 10.69 23.88 -9.01
CA ALA A 169 12.05 23.54 -9.46
C ALA A 169 13.09 24.64 -9.17
N THR A 170 12.68 25.89 -9.01
CA THR A 170 13.59 27.01 -8.70
C THR A 170 13.86 27.15 -7.20
N GLU A 171 12.87 26.79 -6.37
CA GLU A 171 12.95 26.90 -4.91
C GLU A 171 13.46 25.62 -4.22
N GLY A 172 13.42 24.45 -4.90
CA GLY A 172 13.97 23.16 -4.44
C GLY A 172 15.41 22.98 -4.86
#